data_932eba663a36505f0d59659a87a76629
#
_entry.id   932eba663a36505f0d59659a87a76629
#
_cell.length_a   1.000
_cell.length_b   1.000
_cell.length_c   1.000
_cell.angle_alpha   90.00
_cell.angle_beta   90.00
_cell.angle_gamma   90.00
#
_symmetry.space_group_name_H-M   'P 1'
#
loop_
_entity.id
_entity.type
_entity.pdbx_description
1 polymer ?
#
loop_
_entity_poly.entity_id
_entity_poly.type
_entity_poly.pdbx_seq_one_letter_code
_entity_poly.pdbx_strand_id
1 'polypeptide(L)'
;MHTVIKSDRRFTYEEAQQIIETKEGDFKEEILKLDSLAKILREKRFTAGAINFDRYEVKFEIDEQGKPVSVYFKESKDANKLVEEFMLLANRTVAEKIGRVPKSKKPKVFPYRIHDLPDPEKLDNLAQFIARFGYKLRTGGTKTDVSK
;
A
#
# COMPACT_ATOMS: atom_id res chain seq x y z
N MET A 1 -3.73 25.21 -7.49
CA MET A 1 -2.87 25.27 -8.69
C MET A 1 -3.51 24.36 -9.72
N HIS A 2 -3.88 24.89 -10.89
CA HIS A 2 -4.40 24.10 -12.00
C HIS A 2 -3.24 23.73 -12.90
N THR A 3 -3.04 22.42 -13.15
CA THR A 3 -2.01 21.93 -14.04
C THR A 3 -2.63 21.16 -15.19
N VAL A 4 -2.11 21.35 -16.39
CA VAL A 4 -2.48 20.58 -17.57
C VAL A 4 -1.29 19.69 -17.92
N ILE A 5 -1.55 18.42 -18.11
CA ILE A 5 -0.54 17.44 -18.57
C ILE A 5 -0.99 16.85 -19.91
N LYS A 6 -0.03 16.55 -20.76
CA LYS A 6 -0.24 15.72 -21.94
C LYS A 6 0.30 14.33 -21.61
N SER A 7 -0.56 13.32 -21.66
CA SER A 7 -0.13 11.94 -21.43
C SER A 7 0.38 11.35 -22.73
N ASP A 8 1.60 10.85 -22.75
CA ASP A 8 2.18 10.18 -23.92
C ASP A 8 1.63 8.77 -24.08
N ARG A 9 1.44 8.06 -22.95
CA ARG A 9 0.86 6.71 -22.93
C ARG A 9 0.17 6.42 -21.60
N ARG A 10 -0.90 5.64 -21.67
CA ARG A 10 -1.59 5.06 -20.51
C ARG A 10 -1.46 3.54 -20.57
N PHE A 11 -0.92 2.94 -19.50
CA PHE A 11 -0.76 1.50 -19.38
C PHE A 11 -1.86 0.90 -18.51
N THR A 12 -2.28 -0.31 -18.85
CA THR A 12 -2.97 -1.19 -17.90
C THR A 12 -1.94 -1.82 -16.94
N TYR A 13 -2.41 -2.38 -15.82
CA TYR A 13 -1.51 -3.11 -14.92
C TYR A 13 -0.88 -4.33 -15.59
N GLU A 14 -1.63 -4.98 -16.45
CA GLU A 14 -1.22 -6.16 -17.20
C GLU A 14 -0.10 -5.82 -18.20
N GLU A 15 -0.24 -4.73 -18.95
CA GLU A 15 0.81 -4.25 -19.86
C GLU A 15 2.08 -3.87 -19.11
N ALA A 16 1.95 -3.11 -18.01
CA ALA A 16 3.10 -2.72 -17.18
C ALA A 16 3.77 -3.96 -16.57
N GLN A 17 3.00 -4.93 -16.11
CA GLN A 17 3.51 -6.19 -15.58
C GLN A 17 4.28 -6.98 -16.64
N GLN A 18 3.74 -7.06 -17.85
CA GLN A 18 4.42 -7.73 -18.96
C GLN A 18 5.78 -7.08 -19.25
N ILE A 19 5.86 -5.75 -19.26
CA ILE A 19 7.13 -5.03 -19.46
C ILE A 19 8.13 -5.33 -18.33
N ILE A 20 7.67 -5.41 -17.07
CA ILE A 20 8.52 -5.77 -15.93
C ILE A 20 9.09 -7.19 -16.09
N GLU A 21 8.27 -8.14 -16.54
CA GLU A 21 8.64 -9.55 -16.69
C GLU A 21 9.54 -9.79 -17.92
N THR A 22 9.14 -9.27 -19.07
CA THR A 22 9.84 -9.52 -20.36
C THR A 22 11.02 -8.58 -20.57
N LYS A 23 11.02 -7.41 -19.93
CA LYS A 23 11.97 -6.31 -20.15
C LYS A 23 11.92 -5.77 -21.58
N GLU A 24 10.77 -5.86 -22.22
CA GLU A 24 10.50 -5.40 -23.57
C GLU A 24 9.22 -4.55 -23.60
N GLY A 25 9.13 -3.60 -24.51
CA GLY A 25 7.96 -2.74 -24.72
C GLY A 25 8.26 -1.26 -24.63
N ASP A 26 7.21 -0.45 -24.77
CA ASP A 26 7.31 1.01 -24.70
C ASP A 26 7.64 1.46 -23.28
N PHE A 27 8.50 2.47 -23.15
CA PHE A 27 8.92 3.05 -21.86
C PHE A 27 9.51 2.00 -20.89
N LYS A 28 10.13 0.93 -21.43
CA LYS A 28 10.70 -0.15 -20.60
C LYS A 28 11.72 0.36 -19.59
N GLU A 29 12.57 1.31 -19.98
CA GLU A 29 13.63 1.82 -19.10
C GLU A 29 13.04 2.57 -17.90
N GLU A 30 12.02 3.39 -18.14
CA GLU A 30 11.31 4.14 -17.12
C GLU A 30 10.54 3.19 -16.17
N ILE A 31 9.81 2.22 -16.72
CA ILE A 31 9.04 1.26 -15.95
C ILE A 31 9.95 0.39 -15.08
N LEU A 32 11.05 -0.14 -15.63
CA LEU A 32 12.00 -0.95 -14.89
C LEU A 32 12.72 -0.15 -13.80
N LYS A 33 13.03 1.12 -14.08
CA LYS A 33 13.62 2.01 -13.07
C LYS A 33 12.64 2.31 -11.94
N LEU A 34 11.38 2.58 -12.26
CA LEU A 34 10.34 2.80 -11.27
C LEU A 34 10.09 1.54 -10.45
N ASP A 35 10.06 0.35 -11.05
CA ASP A 35 9.93 -0.92 -10.37
C ASP A 35 11.08 -1.15 -9.37
N SER A 36 12.32 -0.89 -9.79
CA SER A 36 13.48 -1.03 -8.90
C SER A 36 13.41 -0.07 -7.70
N LEU A 37 12.98 1.17 -7.90
CA LEU A 37 12.78 2.14 -6.82
C LEU A 37 11.64 1.72 -5.90
N ALA A 38 10.54 1.22 -6.44
CA ALA A 38 9.41 0.70 -5.66
C ALA A 38 9.83 -0.48 -4.77
N LYS A 39 10.66 -1.39 -5.27
CA LYS A 39 11.23 -2.50 -4.50
C LYS A 39 12.09 -2.01 -3.33
N ILE A 40 12.92 -0.99 -3.53
CA ILE A 40 13.70 -0.37 -2.46
C ILE A 40 12.79 0.29 -1.41
N LEU A 41 11.74 1.00 -1.83
CA LEU A 41 10.78 1.62 -0.91
C LEU A 41 10.05 0.56 -0.10
N ARG A 42 9.61 -0.51 -0.75
CA ARG A 42 8.94 -1.65 -0.12
C ARG A 42 9.84 -2.33 0.92
N GLU A 43 11.10 -2.63 0.58
CA GLU A 43 12.06 -3.23 1.50
C GLU A 43 12.27 -2.37 2.74
N LYS A 44 12.46 -1.06 2.57
CA LYS A 44 12.58 -0.10 3.69
C LYS A 44 11.32 -0.11 4.57
N ARG A 45 10.15 -0.22 3.98
CA ARG A 45 8.88 -0.26 4.71
C ARG A 45 8.75 -1.52 5.54
N PHE A 46 9.11 -2.69 4.99
CA PHE A 46 9.10 -3.96 5.72
C PHE A 46 10.14 -4.00 6.83
N THR A 47 11.34 -3.52 6.58
CA THR A 47 12.38 -3.38 7.61
C THR A 47 11.93 -2.47 8.75
N ALA A 48 11.08 -1.48 8.48
CA ALA A 48 10.46 -0.62 9.48
C ALA A 48 9.25 -1.22 10.19
N GLY A 49 8.90 -2.50 9.93
CA GLY A 49 7.84 -3.24 10.63
C GLY A 49 6.48 -3.26 9.92
N ALA A 50 6.43 -2.96 8.62
CA ALA A 50 5.19 -3.15 7.87
C ALA A 50 4.86 -4.64 7.72
N ILE A 51 3.57 -4.97 7.80
CA ILE A 51 3.08 -6.33 7.64
C ILE A 51 2.65 -6.55 6.19
N ASN A 52 3.02 -7.69 5.61
CA ASN A 52 2.57 -8.07 4.28
C ASN A 52 1.23 -8.83 4.38
N PHE A 53 0.22 -8.28 3.73
CA PHE A 53 -1.06 -8.95 3.56
C PHE A 53 -1.25 -9.24 2.07
N ASP A 54 -0.86 -10.42 1.64
CA ASP A 54 -1.20 -10.88 0.30
C ASP A 54 -2.68 -11.26 0.29
N ARG A 55 -3.50 -10.39 -0.31
CA ARG A 55 -4.94 -10.62 -0.47
C ARG A 55 -5.24 -10.90 -1.93
N TYR A 56 -5.98 -11.98 -2.15
CA TYR A 56 -6.65 -12.20 -3.42
C TYR A 56 -7.93 -11.34 -3.44
N GLU A 57 -8.04 -10.45 -4.40
CA GLU A 57 -9.30 -9.75 -4.65
C GLU A 57 -10.23 -10.64 -5.46
N VAL A 58 -11.39 -10.94 -4.90
CA VAL A 58 -12.45 -11.59 -5.65
C VAL A 58 -13.08 -10.56 -6.59
N LYS A 59 -13.03 -10.82 -7.89
CA LYS A 59 -13.66 -10.01 -8.94
C LYS A 59 -14.73 -10.81 -9.63
N PHE A 60 -15.78 -10.12 -10.03
CA PHE A 60 -16.88 -10.68 -10.81
C PHE A 60 -16.79 -10.15 -12.24
N GLU A 61 -16.90 -11.04 -13.19
CA GLU A 61 -17.16 -10.67 -14.57
C GLU A 61 -18.65 -10.44 -14.72
N ILE A 62 -19.02 -9.27 -15.22
CA ILE A 62 -20.39 -8.81 -15.30
C ILE A 62 -20.76 -8.68 -16.77
N ASP A 63 -21.92 -9.22 -17.18
CA ASP A 63 -22.45 -9.08 -18.53
C ASP A 63 -22.98 -7.66 -18.79
N GLU A 64 -23.39 -7.41 -20.04
CA GLU A 64 -23.96 -6.12 -20.45
C GLU A 64 -25.27 -5.76 -19.69
N GLN A 65 -25.91 -6.72 -19.05
CA GLN A 65 -27.14 -6.55 -18.26
C GLN A 65 -26.86 -6.38 -16.76
N GLY A 66 -25.59 -6.37 -16.35
CA GLY A 66 -25.17 -6.19 -14.97
C GLY A 66 -25.23 -7.46 -14.11
N LYS A 67 -25.38 -8.65 -14.73
CA LYS A 67 -25.38 -9.92 -14.00
C LYS A 67 -23.96 -10.50 -13.89
N PRO A 68 -23.58 -11.06 -12.73
CA PRO A 68 -22.30 -11.76 -12.58
C PRO A 68 -22.33 -13.07 -13.39
N VAL A 69 -21.35 -13.21 -14.30
CA VAL A 69 -21.20 -14.37 -15.19
C VAL A 69 -20.15 -15.33 -14.67
N SER A 70 -19.06 -14.79 -14.14
CA SER A 70 -17.97 -15.57 -13.58
C SER A 70 -17.30 -14.89 -12.38
N VAL A 71 -16.51 -15.67 -11.63
CA VAL A 71 -15.72 -15.19 -10.49
C VAL A 71 -14.26 -15.50 -10.77
N TYR A 72 -13.39 -14.49 -10.63
CA TYR A 72 -11.95 -14.69 -10.72
C TYR A 72 -11.21 -14.02 -9.59
N PHE A 73 -10.03 -14.53 -9.29
CA PHE A 73 -9.17 -13.97 -8.27
C PHE A 73 -8.11 -13.09 -8.92
N LYS A 74 -8.06 -11.82 -8.50
CA LYS A 74 -7.03 -10.89 -8.95
C LYS A 74 -5.89 -10.88 -7.93
N GLU A 75 -4.72 -11.27 -8.38
CA GLU A 75 -3.50 -11.20 -7.59
C GLU A 75 -2.84 -9.83 -7.76
N SER A 76 -2.30 -9.27 -6.66
CA SER A 76 -1.51 -8.04 -6.70
C SER A 76 -0.08 -8.37 -7.13
N LYS A 77 0.28 -8.02 -8.37
CA LYS A 77 1.60 -8.21 -8.95
C LYS A 77 2.52 -6.98 -8.78
N ASP A 78 3.73 -7.06 -9.30
CA ASP A 78 4.75 -5.99 -9.15
C ASP A 78 4.28 -4.65 -9.71
N ALA A 79 3.55 -4.61 -10.82
CA ALA A 79 2.98 -3.37 -11.35
C ALA A 79 1.99 -2.70 -10.39
N ASN A 80 1.18 -3.48 -9.65
CA ASN A 80 0.29 -2.95 -8.61
C ASN A 80 1.09 -2.41 -7.42
N LYS A 81 2.09 -3.18 -6.98
CA LYS A 81 2.98 -2.83 -5.87
C LYS A 81 3.80 -1.57 -6.18
N LEU A 82 4.23 -1.40 -7.43
CA LEU A 82 4.90 -0.19 -7.90
C LEU A 82 4.05 1.05 -7.64
N VAL A 83 2.81 1.05 -8.10
CA VAL A 83 1.90 2.19 -7.90
C VAL A 83 1.62 2.41 -6.41
N GLU A 84 1.37 1.33 -5.65
CA GLU A 84 1.14 1.39 -4.19
C GLU A 84 2.29 2.09 -3.47
N GLU A 85 3.54 1.69 -3.71
CA GLU A 85 4.69 2.28 -3.00
C GLU A 85 4.89 3.76 -3.31
N PHE A 86 4.67 4.20 -4.55
CA PHE A 86 4.73 5.62 -4.89
C PHE A 86 3.54 6.42 -4.31
N MET A 87 2.34 5.84 -4.25
CA MET A 87 1.21 6.45 -3.55
C MET A 87 1.49 6.62 -2.06
N LEU A 88 2.03 5.60 -1.41
CA LEU A 88 2.41 5.65 0.00
C LEU A 88 3.51 6.69 0.26
N LEU A 89 4.52 6.75 -0.61
CA LEU A 89 5.58 7.75 -0.54
C LEU A 89 5.02 9.18 -0.66
N ALA A 90 4.14 9.42 -1.64
CA ALA A 90 3.50 10.72 -1.84
C ALA A 90 2.66 11.12 -0.63
N ASN A 91 1.80 10.23 -0.14
CA ASN A 91 0.95 10.47 1.01
C ASN A 91 1.77 10.80 2.27
N ARG A 92 2.81 10.02 2.53
CA ARG A 92 3.71 10.25 3.66
C ARG A 92 4.44 11.60 3.53
N THR A 93 5.00 11.88 2.37
CA THR A 93 5.76 13.12 2.14
C THR A 93 4.87 14.35 2.31
N VAL A 94 3.64 14.33 1.80
CA VAL A 94 2.69 15.42 1.96
C VAL A 94 2.27 15.57 3.43
N ALA A 95 1.94 14.48 4.10
CA ALA A 95 1.56 14.49 5.51
C ALA A 95 2.70 15.03 6.41
N GLU A 96 3.94 14.63 6.14
CA GLU A 96 5.11 15.13 6.88
C GLU A 96 5.37 16.61 6.59
N LYS A 97 5.29 17.04 5.33
CA LYS A 97 5.53 18.43 4.93
C LYS A 97 4.50 19.40 5.50
N ILE A 98 3.24 18.99 5.63
CA ILE A 98 2.15 19.81 6.11
C ILE A 98 1.98 19.67 7.63
N GLY A 99 2.06 18.44 8.15
CA GLY A 99 1.79 18.11 9.55
C GLY A 99 2.97 18.34 10.49
N ARG A 100 4.20 18.10 10.04
CA ARG A 100 5.40 18.34 10.85
C ARG A 100 5.87 19.78 10.74
N VAL A 101 5.14 20.71 11.36
CA VAL A 101 5.59 22.10 11.46
C VAL A 101 6.42 22.31 12.72
N PRO A 102 7.51 23.11 12.65
CA PRO A 102 8.26 23.52 13.83
C PRO A 102 7.32 24.18 14.85
N LYS A 103 7.62 24.02 16.16
CA LYS A 103 6.82 24.62 17.25
C LYS A 103 6.64 26.14 17.12
N SER A 104 7.53 26.82 16.40
CA SER A 104 7.50 28.26 16.11
C SER A 104 6.50 28.66 15.01
N LYS A 105 5.93 27.70 14.26
CA LYS A 105 4.98 27.97 13.18
C LYS A 105 3.59 27.45 13.51
N LYS A 106 2.55 28.18 13.07
CA LYS A 106 1.18 27.70 13.20
C LYS A 106 0.98 26.49 12.28
N PRO A 107 0.37 25.40 12.78
CA PRO A 107 0.05 24.24 11.95
C PRO A 107 -0.95 24.62 10.86
N LYS A 108 -0.79 24.05 9.68
CA LYS A 108 -1.76 24.22 8.60
C LYS A 108 -2.93 23.26 8.82
N VAL A 109 -4.11 23.66 8.41
CA VAL A 109 -5.28 22.78 8.39
C VAL A 109 -5.05 21.71 7.34
N PHE A 110 -5.14 20.44 7.77
CA PHE A 110 -4.97 19.29 6.89
C PHE A 110 -5.88 18.15 7.38
N PRO A 111 -6.65 17.51 6.49
CA PRO A 111 -7.49 16.38 6.88
C PRO A 111 -6.64 15.11 7.04
N TYR A 112 -6.74 14.46 8.18
CA TYR A 112 -6.11 13.17 8.46
C TYR A 112 -7.17 12.09 8.57
N ARG A 113 -6.87 10.92 8.00
CA ARG A 113 -7.60 9.71 8.36
C ARG A 113 -6.97 9.13 9.61
N ILE A 114 -7.71 9.13 10.71
CA ILE A 114 -7.29 8.51 11.97
C ILE A 114 -7.92 7.12 12.08
N HIS A 115 -7.23 6.22 12.77
CA HIS A 115 -7.74 4.93 13.15
C HIS A 115 -7.74 4.84 14.66
N ASP A 116 -8.78 4.26 15.22
CA ASP A 116 -8.86 4.00 16.64
C ASP A 116 -7.81 2.98 17.10
N LEU A 117 -7.65 2.86 18.39
CA LEU A 117 -6.83 1.82 18.99
C LEU A 117 -7.45 0.45 18.65
N PRO A 118 -6.62 -0.58 18.50
CA PRO A 118 -7.14 -1.93 18.37
C PRO A 118 -8.06 -2.29 19.54
N ASP A 119 -9.10 -3.05 19.26
CA ASP A 119 -10.03 -3.58 20.25
C ASP A 119 -9.26 -4.49 21.25
N PRO A 120 -9.27 -4.21 22.57
CA PRO A 120 -8.54 -4.98 23.54
C PRO A 120 -8.95 -6.45 23.57
N GLU A 121 -10.24 -6.75 23.44
CA GLU A 121 -10.75 -8.12 23.42
C GLU A 121 -10.22 -8.91 22.21
N LYS A 122 -10.18 -8.28 21.04
CA LYS A 122 -9.60 -8.90 19.84
C LYS A 122 -8.10 -9.13 19.98
N LEU A 123 -7.38 -8.21 20.64
CA LEU A 123 -5.96 -8.39 20.93
C LEU A 123 -5.72 -9.53 21.90
N ASP A 124 -6.52 -9.66 22.95
CA ASP A 124 -6.41 -10.75 23.91
C ASP A 124 -6.74 -12.10 23.27
N ASN A 125 -7.78 -12.16 22.44
CA ASN A 125 -8.10 -13.36 21.67
C ASN A 125 -6.96 -13.76 20.73
N LEU A 126 -6.34 -12.80 20.05
CA LEU A 126 -5.17 -13.04 19.21
C LEU A 126 -3.98 -13.52 20.06
N ALA A 127 -3.72 -12.88 21.21
CA ALA A 127 -2.64 -13.26 22.11
C ALA A 127 -2.79 -14.72 22.59
N GLN A 128 -4.00 -15.13 22.99
CA GLN A 128 -4.29 -16.50 23.38
C GLN A 128 -4.12 -17.49 22.22
N PHE A 129 -4.54 -17.11 21.02
CA PHE A 129 -4.39 -17.95 19.84
C PHE A 129 -2.93 -18.19 19.48
N ILE A 130 -2.11 -17.13 19.39
CA ILE A 130 -0.70 -17.25 19.00
C ILE A 130 0.19 -17.86 20.09
N ALA A 131 -0.24 -17.77 21.39
CA ALA A 131 0.46 -18.42 22.48
C ALA A 131 0.55 -19.94 22.32
N ARG A 132 -0.44 -20.56 21.66
CA ARG A 132 -0.43 -22.00 21.34
C ARG A 132 0.71 -22.40 20.40
N PHE A 133 1.24 -21.42 19.64
CA PHE A 133 2.36 -21.61 18.73
C PHE A 133 3.69 -21.09 19.30
N GLY A 134 3.70 -20.73 20.60
CA GLY A 134 4.90 -20.25 21.30
C GLY A 134 5.20 -18.76 21.12
N TYR A 135 4.32 -18.01 20.45
CA TYR A 135 4.48 -16.56 20.28
C TYR A 135 3.86 -15.79 21.45
N LYS A 136 4.47 -14.66 21.80
CA LYS A 136 3.97 -13.75 22.84
C LYS A 136 3.64 -12.40 22.23
N LEU A 137 2.39 -11.96 22.35
CA LEU A 137 1.94 -10.62 21.99
C LEU A 137 2.00 -9.71 23.22
N ARG A 138 2.61 -8.54 23.08
CA ARG A 138 2.55 -7.50 24.11
C ARG A 138 1.29 -6.67 23.88
N THR A 139 0.30 -6.83 24.75
CA THR A 139 -0.99 -6.12 24.65
C THR A 139 -1.03 -4.78 25.36
N GLY A 140 0.03 -4.42 26.09
CA GLY A 140 0.14 -3.13 26.81
C GLY A 140 1.23 -2.25 26.22
N GLY A 141 0.90 -0.97 25.95
CA GLY A 141 1.85 -0.01 25.44
C GLY A 141 1.24 1.03 24.50
N THR A 142 2.08 1.79 23.84
CA THR A 142 1.67 2.73 22.78
C THR A 142 1.38 2.00 21.47
N LYS A 143 0.69 2.67 20.51
CA LYS A 143 0.46 2.10 19.16
C LYS A 143 1.74 1.55 18.50
N THR A 144 2.89 2.15 18.81
CA THR A 144 4.20 1.76 18.29
C THR A 144 4.70 0.45 18.90
N ASP A 145 4.29 0.14 20.13
CA ASP A 145 4.74 -1.06 20.83
C ASP A 145 3.94 -2.31 20.43
N VAL A 146 2.70 -2.12 19.98
CA VAL A 146 1.84 -3.21 19.48
C VAL A 146 2.21 -3.63 18.06
N SER A 147 2.84 -2.73 17.29
CA SER A 147 3.23 -2.98 15.89
C SER A 147 4.67 -3.49 15.70
N LYS A 148 5.39 -3.73 16.79
CA LYS A 148 6.71 -4.38 16.83
C LYS A 148 6.61 -5.82 17.30
#